data_b8b98902b9abe62fb87e1be2a13dc88d
#
_entry.id   b8b98902b9abe62fb87e1be2a13dc88d
#
_cell.length_a   1.000
_cell.length_b   1.000
_cell.length_c   1.000
_cell.angle_alpha   90.00
_cell.angle_beta   90.00
_cell.angle_gamma   90.00
#
_symmetry.space_group_name_H-M   'P 1'
#
loop_
_entity.id
_entity.type
_entity.pdbx_description
1 polymer ?
#
loop_
_entity_poly.entity_id
_entity_poly.type
_entity_poly.pdbx_seq_one_letter_code
_entity_poly.pdbx_strand_id
1 'polypeptide(L)'
;STRMNHRTDKFGGSLENRVRFARMLTRAIRKAVPDMVIDYKLSIVTPQRGKGGIDEADAVQFAQWLVEDGVDMLHVAQANHTGNMADTIPPMGVQPYGFFVKIAGDIKKAVNVPVSAVGRIVDAEMAARVIESGMADMVAMGRPLLADPDWGTKIAAGKACDIRRCISCNKGCTDAIQNRQFLSCVLNAENGYENTRSIQPAVQKKKIAVLGGGPAGLEAARVAALRGHDVTLFEKTTTLGGQLNIACVPPRKEEMRRAAQDLIHAVCNAGVHLCMGQTRTAEQLKDAGFEAVINAVGAHSAAPRIPGIDSVNVADAWRVLAGEQQVYGTVAVIGGGMVGCETAEYLAARGCKVSVIEMMDKIAAGESTTILPTLLENYKTYGVEQYPSHKVKEFRMDAVVCEN
;
A
#
# COMPACT_ATOMS: atom_id res chain seq x y z
N SER A 1 -10.87 -16.12 20.53
CA SER A 1 -10.73 -16.98 19.35
C SER A 1 -10.62 -18.45 19.78
N THR A 2 -11.44 -19.32 19.24
CA THR A 2 -11.36 -20.77 19.50
C THR A 2 -10.06 -21.39 18.96
N ARG A 3 -9.41 -20.72 18.01
CA ARG A 3 -8.10 -21.13 17.49
C ARG A 3 -6.98 -20.99 18.51
N MET A 4 -7.05 -19.98 19.38
CA MET A 4 -6.02 -19.66 20.36
C MET A 4 -6.42 -20.01 21.79
N ASN A 5 -7.73 -20.03 22.08
CA ASN A 5 -8.26 -20.30 23.40
C ASN A 5 -8.77 -21.74 23.47
N HIS A 6 -7.94 -22.63 23.98
CA HIS A 6 -8.24 -24.05 24.19
C HIS A 6 -8.63 -24.38 25.64
N ARG A 7 -9.00 -23.37 26.45
CA ARG A 7 -9.41 -23.55 27.84
C ARG A 7 -10.74 -24.30 27.91
N THR A 8 -10.88 -25.14 28.93
CA THR A 8 -12.10 -25.94 29.22
C THR A 8 -12.84 -25.44 30.47
N ASP A 9 -12.29 -24.43 31.14
CA ASP A 9 -12.89 -23.77 32.30
C ASP A 9 -13.84 -22.63 31.90
N LYS A 10 -14.29 -21.87 32.91
CA LYS A 10 -15.21 -20.71 32.74
C LYS A 10 -14.69 -19.57 31.81
N PHE A 11 -13.50 -19.66 31.24
CA PHE A 11 -12.93 -18.73 30.29
C PHE A 11 -12.73 -19.32 28.89
N GLY A 12 -13.25 -20.54 28.64
CA GLY A 12 -13.14 -21.22 27.34
C GLY A 12 -14.43 -21.92 26.91
N GLY A 13 -14.44 -22.47 25.71
CA GLY A 13 -15.60 -23.16 25.14
C GLY A 13 -16.64 -22.22 24.57
N SER A 14 -17.77 -22.00 25.22
CA SER A 14 -18.88 -21.16 24.74
C SER A 14 -18.46 -19.70 24.48
N LEU A 15 -19.22 -18.98 23.66
CA LEU A 15 -18.99 -17.56 23.44
C LEU A 15 -18.96 -16.80 24.76
N GLU A 16 -19.95 -16.99 25.61
CA GLU A 16 -20.05 -16.33 26.92
C GLU A 16 -18.77 -16.52 27.75
N ASN A 17 -18.26 -17.75 27.81
CA ASN A 17 -17.00 -18.02 28.53
C ASN A 17 -15.78 -17.35 27.86
N ARG A 18 -15.70 -17.40 26.53
CA ARG A 18 -14.57 -16.81 25.78
C ARG A 18 -14.49 -15.28 25.92
N VAL A 19 -15.62 -14.60 26.08
CA VAL A 19 -15.68 -13.13 26.26
C VAL A 19 -15.77 -12.71 27.73
N ARG A 20 -15.92 -13.65 28.66
CA ARG A 20 -16.07 -13.40 30.11
C ARG A 20 -14.99 -12.49 30.68
N PHE A 21 -13.72 -12.69 30.31
CA PHE A 21 -12.62 -11.87 30.80
C PHE A 21 -12.77 -10.41 30.36
N ALA A 22 -13.10 -10.18 29.09
CA ALA A 22 -13.31 -8.84 28.56
C ALA A 22 -14.48 -8.14 29.30
N ARG A 23 -15.60 -8.85 29.48
CA ARG A 23 -16.77 -8.33 30.23
C ARG A 23 -16.42 -7.99 31.68
N MET A 24 -15.68 -8.86 32.36
CA MET A 24 -15.21 -8.59 33.74
C MET A 24 -14.31 -7.36 33.79
N LEU A 25 -13.41 -7.20 32.83
CA LEU A 25 -12.51 -6.05 32.75
C LEU A 25 -13.28 -4.76 32.51
N THR A 26 -14.21 -4.75 31.55
CA THR A 26 -15.07 -3.57 31.27
C THR A 26 -15.84 -3.14 32.51
N ARG A 27 -16.50 -4.06 33.23
CA ARG A 27 -17.21 -3.75 34.48
C ARG A 27 -16.29 -3.22 35.57
N ALA A 28 -15.08 -3.77 35.69
CA ALA A 28 -14.11 -3.32 36.67
C ALA A 28 -13.62 -1.89 36.37
N ILE A 29 -13.35 -1.56 35.10
CA ILE A 29 -12.98 -0.22 34.64
C ILE A 29 -14.14 0.75 34.91
N ARG A 30 -15.36 0.43 34.50
CA ARG A 30 -16.54 1.28 34.73
C ARG A 30 -16.76 1.56 36.22
N LYS A 31 -16.56 0.55 37.07
CA LYS A 31 -16.67 0.71 38.53
C LYS A 31 -15.58 1.62 39.10
N ALA A 32 -14.35 1.50 38.57
CA ALA A 32 -13.22 2.27 39.09
C ALA A 32 -13.21 3.73 38.60
N VAL A 33 -13.69 3.96 37.38
CA VAL A 33 -13.71 5.28 36.71
C VAL A 33 -15.08 5.52 36.05
N PRO A 34 -16.13 5.85 36.83
CA PRO A 34 -17.51 5.89 36.35
C PRO A 34 -17.77 6.85 35.19
N ASP A 35 -17.05 7.96 35.16
CA ASP A 35 -17.28 9.07 34.21
C ASP A 35 -16.34 9.01 32.99
N MET A 36 -15.44 8.03 32.93
CA MET A 36 -14.50 7.90 31.79
C MET A 36 -15.18 7.21 30.62
N VAL A 37 -14.96 7.74 29.40
CA VAL A 37 -15.40 7.10 28.15
C VAL A 37 -14.63 5.81 27.94
N ILE A 38 -15.35 4.70 27.74
CA ILE A 38 -14.78 3.41 27.40
C ILE A 38 -15.04 3.13 25.91
N ASP A 39 -14.00 3.28 25.09
CA ASP A 39 -13.99 2.83 23.70
C ASP A 39 -13.44 1.39 23.61
N TYR A 40 -14.27 0.46 23.18
CA TYR A 40 -13.88 -0.95 23.07
C TYR A 40 -13.59 -1.33 21.62
N LYS A 41 -12.34 -1.69 21.35
CA LYS A 41 -11.95 -2.20 20.01
C LYS A 41 -12.37 -3.66 19.84
N LEU A 42 -13.49 -3.88 19.15
CA LEU A 42 -14.07 -5.18 18.84
C LEU A 42 -13.45 -5.74 17.57
N SER A 43 -12.69 -6.82 17.71
CA SER A 43 -11.99 -7.47 16.61
C SER A 43 -12.73 -8.72 16.11
N ILE A 44 -13.08 -8.73 14.82
CA ILE A 44 -13.95 -9.73 14.21
C ILE A 44 -13.19 -10.50 13.11
N VAL A 45 -13.43 -11.80 13.00
CA VAL A 45 -12.88 -12.63 11.92
C VAL A 45 -13.94 -12.83 10.85
N THR A 46 -13.62 -12.40 9.64
CA THR A 46 -14.51 -12.63 8.49
C THR A 46 -14.41 -14.07 7.99
N PRO A 47 -15.49 -14.63 7.39
CA PRO A 47 -15.51 -16.02 6.88
C PRO A 47 -14.38 -16.32 5.89
N GLN A 48 -13.96 -15.35 5.09
CA GLN A 48 -12.87 -15.47 4.11
C GLN A 48 -11.51 -15.68 4.77
N ARG A 49 -11.39 -15.38 6.08
CA ARG A 49 -10.13 -15.48 6.84
C ARG A 49 -10.06 -16.75 7.71
N GLY A 50 -10.96 -17.69 7.49
CA GLY A 50 -10.95 -19.01 8.13
C GLY A 50 -11.88 -19.12 9.35
N LYS A 51 -11.82 -20.28 10.03
CA LYS A 51 -12.68 -20.63 11.15
C LYS A 51 -11.98 -20.37 12.50
N GLY A 52 -12.78 -20.21 13.56
CA GLY A 52 -12.30 -20.21 14.94
C GLY A 52 -11.91 -18.86 15.50
N GLY A 53 -12.65 -17.82 15.18
CA GLY A 53 -12.58 -16.49 15.79
C GLY A 53 -13.88 -16.10 16.48
N ILE A 54 -14.06 -14.80 16.65
CA ILE A 54 -15.36 -14.18 16.86
C ILE A 54 -15.85 -13.82 15.47
N ASP A 55 -16.84 -14.53 14.97
CA ASP A 55 -17.49 -14.24 13.69
C ASP A 55 -18.50 -13.10 13.81
N GLU A 56 -19.20 -12.80 12.72
CA GLU A 56 -20.11 -11.67 12.68
C GLU A 56 -21.29 -11.81 13.67
N ALA A 57 -21.88 -13.01 13.79
CA ALA A 57 -22.99 -13.29 14.70
C ALA A 57 -22.54 -13.23 16.17
N ASP A 58 -21.42 -13.89 16.49
CA ASP A 58 -20.77 -13.83 17.81
C ASP A 58 -20.43 -12.38 18.18
N ALA A 59 -20.00 -11.58 17.21
CA ALA A 59 -19.60 -10.18 17.43
C ALA A 59 -20.78 -9.29 17.79
N VAL A 60 -21.94 -9.46 17.14
CA VAL A 60 -23.16 -8.71 17.46
C VAL A 60 -23.59 -9.01 18.91
N GLN A 61 -23.64 -10.27 19.29
CA GLN A 61 -24.00 -10.64 20.66
C GLN A 61 -22.97 -10.13 21.69
N PHE A 62 -21.70 -10.19 21.36
CA PHE A 62 -20.64 -9.68 22.25
C PHE A 62 -20.72 -8.16 22.37
N ALA A 63 -21.00 -7.44 21.29
CA ALA A 63 -21.20 -5.98 21.31
C ALA A 63 -22.33 -5.57 22.26
N GLN A 64 -23.48 -6.25 22.21
CA GLN A 64 -24.60 -6.02 23.12
C GLN A 64 -24.19 -6.20 24.59
N TRP A 65 -23.49 -7.29 24.89
CA TRP A 65 -23.01 -7.53 26.26
C TRP A 65 -21.97 -6.51 26.73
N LEU A 66 -21.14 -5.98 25.85
CA LEU A 66 -20.19 -4.93 26.20
C LEU A 66 -20.89 -3.62 26.53
N VAL A 67 -21.94 -3.28 25.80
CA VAL A 67 -22.78 -2.09 26.07
C VAL A 67 -23.51 -2.24 27.41
N GLU A 68 -24.10 -3.40 27.72
CA GLU A 68 -24.68 -3.71 29.03
C GLU A 68 -23.66 -3.58 30.16
N ASP A 69 -22.40 -3.92 29.91
CA ASP A 69 -21.30 -3.85 30.87
C ASP A 69 -20.71 -2.44 31.02
N GLY A 70 -21.21 -1.45 30.25
CA GLY A 70 -20.85 -0.03 30.38
C GLY A 70 -19.83 0.49 29.37
N VAL A 71 -19.70 -0.14 28.19
CA VAL A 71 -18.96 0.44 27.06
C VAL A 71 -19.78 1.59 26.48
N ASP A 72 -19.11 2.73 26.21
CA ASP A 72 -19.75 3.93 25.66
C ASP A 72 -19.62 4.01 24.13
N MET A 73 -18.66 3.28 23.54
CA MET A 73 -18.37 3.35 22.12
C MET A 73 -17.69 2.06 21.65
N LEU A 74 -17.98 1.65 20.43
CA LEU A 74 -17.39 0.46 19.79
C LEU A 74 -16.56 0.83 18.57
N HIS A 75 -15.31 0.37 18.53
CA HIS A 75 -14.43 0.47 17.37
C HIS A 75 -14.35 -0.89 16.69
N VAL A 76 -15.06 -1.05 15.57
CA VAL A 76 -15.19 -2.32 14.86
C VAL A 76 -14.01 -2.51 13.91
N ALA A 77 -13.22 -3.57 14.12
CA ALA A 77 -12.00 -3.83 13.38
C ALA A 77 -11.87 -5.30 12.98
N GLN A 78 -11.07 -5.58 11.96
CA GLN A 78 -10.75 -6.94 11.55
C GLN A 78 -9.70 -7.55 12.49
N ALA A 79 -9.89 -8.82 12.87
CA ALA A 79 -8.94 -9.55 13.70
C ALA A 79 -7.81 -10.18 12.87
N ASN A 80 -6.62 -10.24 13.47
CA ASN A 80 -5.57 -11.12 13.00
C ASN A 80 -5.87 -12.55 13.47
N HIS A 81 -6.22 -13.41 12.54
CA HIS A 81 -6.65 -14.78 12.82
C HIS A 81 -5.64 -15.83 12.36
N THR A 82 -4.94 -15.57 11.26
CA THR A 82 -4.00 -16.52 10.63
C THR A 82 -2.57 -16.38 11.14
N GLY A 83 -2.26 -15.30 11.85
CA GLY A 83 -0.89 -14.87 12.14
C GLY A 83 -0.29 -14.00 11.03
N ASN A 84 -0.98 -13.86 9.89
CA ASN A 84 -0.59 -12.97 8.82
C ASN A 84 -1.16 -11.56 9.08
N MET A 85 -0.29 -10.57 9.17
CA MET A 85 -0.69 -9.17 9.36
C MET A 85 -1.58 -8.63 8.23
N ALA A 86 -1.55 -9.23 7.05
CA ALA A 86 -2.46 -8.90 5.95
C ALA A 86 -3.95 -9.05 6.33
N ASP A 87 -4.28 -9.86 7.31
CA ASP A 87 -5.65 -10.03 7.80
C ASP A 87 -6.16 -8.77 8.52
N THR A 88 -5.29 -8.11 9.29
CA THR A 88 -5.62 -6.92 10.08
C THR A 88 -5.29 -5.63 9.36
N ILE A 89 -4.19 -5.63 8.62
CA ILE A 89 -3.68 -4.47 7.88
C ILE A 89 -3.54 -4.86 6.40
N PRO A 90 -4.67 -4.93 5.67
CA PRO A 90 -4.68 -5.43 4.30
C PRO A 90 -3.75 -4.60 3.41
N PRO A 91 -2.86 -5.28 2.65
CA PRO A 91 -2.02 -4.60 1.68
C PRO A 91 -2.81 -4.21 0.43
N MET A 92 -2.11 -3.52 -0.47
CA MET A 92 -2.58 -3.10 -1.79
C MET A 92 -3.21 -4.28 -2.56
N GLY A 93 -4.40 -4.06 -3.12
CA GLY A 93 -5.09 -5.00 -3.99
C GLY A 93 -5.54 -6.33 -3.37
N VAL A 94 -5.37 -6.55 -2.06
CA VAL A 94 -5.74 -7.82 -1.39
C VAL A 94 -7.18 -7.81 -0.88
N GLN A 95 -7.68 -6.66 -0.45
CA GLN A 95 -9.07 -6.49 -0.04
C GLN A 95 -9.66 -5.22 -0.65
N PRO A 96 -10.96 -5.18 -0.97
CA PRO A 96 -11.62 -3.97 -1.42
C PRO A 96 -11.58 -2.86 -0.36
N TYR A 97 -11.70 -1.63 -0.81
CA TYR A 97 -11.87 -0.48 0.08
C TYR A 97 -13.18 -0.61 0.87
N GLY A 98 -13.15 -0.27 2.17
CA GLY A 98 -14.33 -0.33 3.02
C GLY A 98 -14.88 -1.74 3.26
N PHE A 99 -14.13 -2.78 2.97
CA PHE A 99 -14.57 -4.17 3.11
C PHE A 99 -15.22 -4.47 4.47
N PHE A 100 -14.76 -3.82 5.52
CA PHE A 100 -15.21 -4.08 6.89
C PHE A 100 -16.37 -3.19 7.37
N VAL A 101 -16.77 -2.22 6.55
CA VAL A 101 -17.83 -1.25 6.88
C VAL A 101 -19.18 -1.92 7.09
N LYS A 102 -19.52 -2.93 6.28
CA LYS A 102 -20.78 -3.68 6.43
C LYS A 102 -20.95 -4.24 7.84
N ILE A 103 -19.90 -4.87 8.37
CA ILE A 103 -19.95 -5.50 9.71
C ILE A 103 -20.13 -4.43 10.79
N ALA A 104 -19.49 -3.28 10.66
CA ALA A 104 -19.73 -2.14 11.55
C ALA A 104 -21.20 -1.70 11.52
N GLY A 105 -21.80 -1.66 10.33
CA GLY A 105 -23.24 -1.35 10.16
C GLY A 105 -24.17 -2.37 10.80
N ASP A 106 -23.84 -3.64 10.74
CA ASP A 106 -24.67 -4.70 11.35
C ASP A 106 -24.57 -4.64 12.90
N ILE A 107 -23.40 -4.32 13.44
CA ILE A 107 -23.24 -4.06 14.89
C ILE A 107 -23.99 -2.80 15.28
N LYS A 108 -23.87 -1.69 14.52
CA LYS A 108 -24.57 -0.44 14.81
C LYS A 108 -26.08 -0.61 14.93
N LYS A 109 -26.69 -1.45 14.10
CA LYS A 109 -28.13 -1.73 14.19
C LYS A 109 -28.52 -2.46 15.48
N ALA A 110 -27.57 -3.15 16.12
CA ALA A 110 -27.80 -4.00 17.29
C ALA A 110 -27.50 -3.32 18.63
N VAL A 111 -26.88 -2.14 18.61
CA VAL A 111 -26.48 -1.39 19.81
C VAL A 111 -26.94 0.07 19.74
N ASN A 112 -27.00 0.73 20.92
CA ASN A 112 -27.42 2.12 21.05
C ASN A 112 -26.28 3.08 21.39
N VAL A 113 -25.03 2.65 21.25
CA VAL A 113 -23.82 3.46 21.43
C VAL A 113 -23.20 3.80 20.09
N PRO A 114 -22.37 4.87 20.00
CA PRO A 114 -21.63 5.17 18.77
C PRO A 114 -20.74 4.02 18.31
N VAL A 115 -20.70 3.82 16.99
CA VAL A 115 -19.87 2.80 16.34
C VAL A 115 -18.91 3.46 15.36
N SER A 116 -17.62 3.15 15.52
CA SER A 116 -16.56 3.57 14.61
C SER A 116 -16.18 2.41 13.66
N ALA A 117 -16.15 2.68 12.36
CA ALA A 117 -15.70 1.73 11.33
C ALA A 117 -14.26 2.00 10.91
N VAL A 118 -13.47 0.93 10.74
CA VAL A 118 -12.12 0.97 10.17
C VAL A 118 -11.99 -0.05 9.06
N GLY A 119 -11.18 0.22 8.06
CA GLY A 119 -10.84 -0.78 7.03
C GLY A 119 -10.67 -0.17 5.65
N ARG A 120 -9.44 0.25 5.31
CA ARG A 120 -9.10 0.80 4.00
C ARG A 120 -10.02 1.94 3.53
N ILE A 121 -10.44 2.81 4.44
CA ILE A 121 -11.11 4.07 4.12
C ILE A 121 -10.00 5.09 3.83
N VAL A 122 -9.85 5.53 2.58
CA VAL A 122 -8.66 6.27 2.12
C VAL A 122 -8.97 7.64 1.54
N ASP A 123 -10.23 7.91 1.19
CA ASP A 123 -10.67 9.19 0.63
C ASP A 123 -11.89 9.74 1.36
N ALA A 124 -12.12 11.04 1.18
CA ALA A 124 -13.17 11.79 1.86
C ALA A 124 -14.58 11.35 1.47
N GLU A 125 -14.77 11.07 0.19
CA GLU A 125 -16.07 10.66 -0.36
C GLU A 125 -16.52 9.33 0.23
N MET A 126 -15.58 8.38 0.35
CA MET A 126 -15.85 7.09 0.99
C MET A 126 -16.19 7.29 2.48
N ALA A 127 -15.42 8.12 3.20
CA ALA A 127 -15.69 8.41 4.60
C ALA A 127 -17.09 9.03 4.79
N ALA A 128 -17.45 10.00 3.95
CA ALA A 128 -18.77 10.62 3.95
C ALA A 128 -19.88 9.58 3.70
N ARG A 129 -19.74 8.74 2.67
CA ARG A 129 -20.72 7.68 2.36
C ARG A 129 -20.94 6.72 3.54
N VAL A 130 -19.90 6.36 4.30
CA VAL A 130 -20.03 5.48 5.47
C VAL A 130 -20.93 6.11 6.54
N ILE A 131 -20.78 7.41 6.78
CA ILE A 131 -21.58 8.15 7.77
C ILE A 131 -23.00 8.39 7.25
N GLU A 132 -23.15 8.92 6.04
CA GLU A 132 -24.43 9.26 5.42
C GLU A 132 -25.34 8.05 5.23
N SER A 133 -24.77 6.89 4.90
CA SER A 133 -25.52 5.63 4.79
C SER A 133 -25.94 5.04 6.14
N GLY A 134 -25.51 5.63 7.26
CA GLY A 134 -25.80 5.12 8.61
C GLY A 134 -25.06 3.84 8.97
N MET A 135 -23.98 3.49 8.25
CA MET A 135 -23.21 2.27 8.53
C MET A 135 -22.28 2.43 9.74
N ALA A 136 -21.89 3.65 10.08
CA ALA A 136 -21.16 3.97 11.29
C ALA A 136 -21.43 5.43 11.71
N ASP A 137 -21.10 5.79 12.96
CA ASP A 137 -21.15 7.18 13.46
C ASP A 137 -19.82 7.90 13.22
N MET A 138 -18.75 7.12 13.14
CA MET A 138 -17.40 7.62 12.93
C MET A 138 -16.61 6.70 12.01
N VAL A 139 -15.55 7.25 11.39
CA VAL A 139 -14.56 6.49 10.66
C VAL A 139 -13.20 6.61 11.33
N ALA A 140 -12.53 5.48 11.51
CA ALA A 140 -11.18 5.43 12.06
C ALA A 140 -10.15 5.20 10.94
N MET A 141 -9.10 6.01 10.93
CA MET A 141 -8.05 5.97 9.92
C MET A 141 -6.68 5.95 10.57
N GLY A 142 -5.86 4.94 10.25
CA GLY A 142 -4.46 4.88 10.66
C GLY A 142 -3.53 5.29 9.50
N ARG A 143 -3.30 4.38 8.56
CA ARG A 143 -2.40 4.61 7.41
C ARG A 143 -2.72 5.83 6.55
N PRO A 144 -3.99 6.23 6.32
CA PRO A 144 -4.29 7.47 5.61
C PRO A 144 -3.70 8.71 6.29
N LEU A 145 -3.73 8.79 7.62
CA LEU A 145 -3.16 9.90 8.38
C LEU A 145 -1.62 9.88 8.41
N LEU A 146 -0.97 8.72 8.23
CA LEU A 146 0.47 8.65 8.01
C LEU A 146 0.86 9.18 6.62
N ALA A 147 0.04 8.91 5.62
CA ALA A 147 0.25 9.43 4.27
C ALA A 147 -0.02 10.93 4.19
N ASP A 148 -1.06 11.41 4.85
CA ASP A 148 -1.47 12.81 4.88
C ASP A 148 -2.00 13.22 6.27
N PRO A 149 -1.17 13.84 7.12
CA PRO A 149 -1.59 14.27 8.45
C PRO A 149 -2.64 15.39 8.41
N ASP A 150 -2.69 16.17 7.32
CA ASP A 150 -3.64 17.27 7.14
C ASP A 150 -4.99 16.84 6.55
N TRP A 151 -5.25 15.53 6.50
CA TRP A 151 -6.43 14.95 5.86
C TRP A 151 -7.74 15.61 6.32
N GLY A 152 -7.95 15.73 7.63
CA GLY A 152 -9.14 16.37 8.20
C GLY A 152 -9.22 17.86 7.88
N THR A 153 -8.10 18.58 7.99
CA THR A 153 -7.99 20.01 7.68
C THR A 153 -8.31 20.29 6.21
N LYS A 154 -7.81 19.45 5.30
CA LYS A 154 -8.10 19.57 3.87
C LYS A 154 -9.58 19.38 3.56
N ILE A 155 -10.24 18.41 4.20
CA ILE A 155 -11.69 18.23 4.05
C ILE A 155 -12.47 19.42 4.55
N ALA A 156 -12.16 19.90 5.76
CA ALA A 156 -12.82 21.06 6.34
C ALA A 156 -12.66 22.33 5.47
N ALA A 157 -11.57 22.43 4.72
CA ALA A 157 -11.31 23.51 3.77
C ALA A 157 -11.89 23.28 2.37
N GLY A 158 -12.65 22.19 2.11
CA GLY A 158 -13.18 21.84 0.79
C GLY A 158 -12.12 21.38 -0.21
N LYS A 159 -10.93 20.99 0.26
CA LYS A 159 -9.76 20.59 -0.56
C LYS A 159 -9.53 19.07 -0.53
N ALA A 160 -10.58 18.29 -0.63
CA ALA A 160 -10.49 16.83 -0.58
C ALA A 160 -9.61 16.25 -1.72
N CYS A 161 -9.55 16.92 -2.88
CA CYS A 161 -8.68 16.53 -4.00
C CYS A 161 -7.18 16.69 -3.71
N ASP A 162 -6.80 17.49 -2.70
CA ASP A 162 -5.40 17.69 -2.30
C ASP A 162 -4.89 16.62 -1.33
N ILE A 163 -5.73 15.67 -0.94
CA ILE A 163 -5.37 14.59 -0.04
C ILE A 163 -4.42 13.61 -0.73
N ARG A 164 -3.30 13.34 -0.09
CA ARG A 164 -2.36 12.27 -0.46
C ARG A 164 -2.88 10.94 0.04
N ARG A 165 -3.55 10.18 -0.82
CA ARG A 165 -4.26 8.96 -0.44
C ARG A 165 -3.31 7.79 -0.20
N CYS A 166 -3.47 7.10 0.93
CA CYS A 166 -2.70 5.89 1.24
C CYS A 166 -2.92 4.81 0.18
N ILE A 167 -1.83 4.22 -0.34
CA ILE A 167 -1.83 3.12 -1.31
C ILE A 167 -1.72 1.73 -0.66
N SER A 168 -1.81 1.65 0.64
CA SER A 168 -1.75 0.37 1.39
C SER A 168 -0.52 -0.50 1.07
N CYS A 169 0.62 0.09 0.71
CA CYS A 169 1.85 -0.64 0.37
C CYS A 169 2.48 -1.35 1.57
N ASN A 170 2.16 -0.94 2.79
CA ASN A 170 2.66 -1.46 4.07
C ASN A 170 4.17 -1.33 4.31
N LYS A 171 4.97 -0.92 3.33
CA LYS A 171 6.46 -0.94 3.40
C LYS A 171 7.05 -0.08 4.51
N GLY A 172 6.69 1.21 4.56
CA GLY A 172 7.24 2.15 5.54
C GLY A 172 6.55 2.12 6.91
N CYS A 173 5.37 1.54 7.00
CA CYS A 173 4.59 1.47 8.23
C CYS A 173 4.57 0.05 8.82
N THR A 174 3.78 -0.87 8.27
CA THR A 174 3.59 -2.21 8.84
C THR A 174 4.88 -3.02 8.86
N ASP A 175 5.63 -3.06 7.75
CA ASP A 175 6.89 -3.79 7.69
C ASP A 175 7.95 -3.17 8.61
N ALA A 176 8.01 -1.83 8.69
CA ALA A 176 8.92 -1.16 9.62
C ALA A 176 8.63 -1.55 11.06
N ILE A 177 7.35 -1.51 11.48
CA ILE A 177 6.93 -1.92 12.84
C ILE A 177 7.31 -3.38 13.11
N GLN A 178 7.04 -4.29 12.17
CA GLN A 178 7.36 -5.72 12.32
C GLN A 178 8.86 -5.96 12.43
N ASN A 179 9.66 -5.19 11.70
CA ASN A 179 11.13 -5.25 11.73
C ASN A 179 11.76 -4.38 12.83
N ARG A 180 10.94 -3.80 13.73
CA ARG A 180 11.39 -2.90 14.82
C ARG A 180 12.18 -1.70 14.30
N GLN A 181 11.81 -1.18 13.15
CA GLN A 181 12.38 0.00 12.52
C GLN A 181 11.47 1.23 12.76
N PHE A 182 12.01 2.41 12.52
CA PHE A 182 11.22 3.64 12.57
C PHE A 182 10.11 3.63 11.53
N LEU A 183 8.91 4.04 11.97
CA LEU A 183 7.76 4.20 11.12
C LEU A 183 7.99 5.32 10.12
N SER A 184 7.70 5.06 8.86
CA SER A 184 7.75 6.03 7.77
C SER A 184 6.63 5.79 6.76
N CYS A 185 6.51 6.66 5.76
CA CYS A 185 5.57 6.49 4.68
C CYS A 185 6.24 6.76 3.33
N VAL A 186 6.05 5.86 2.36
CA VAL A 186 6.62 6.02 1.00
C VAL A 186 6.06 7.23 0.26
N LEU A 187 4.88 7.73 0.66
CA LEU A 187 4.22 8.90 0.08
C LEU A 187 4.49 10.18 0.87
N ASN A 188 4.99 10.09 2.10
CA ASN A 188 5.17 11.22 3.00
C ASN A 188 6.56 11.15 3.64
N ALA A 189 7.50 11.89 3.08
CA ALA A 189 8.89 11.92 3.53
C ALA A 189 9.07 12.58 4.90
N GLU A 190 8.10 13.36 5.38
CA GLU A 190 8.12 14.02 6.68
C GLU A 190 7.68 13.10 7.81
N ASN A 191 6.89 12.05 7.50
CA ASN A 191 6.33 11.16 8.50
C ASN A 191 7.41 10.50 9.37
N GLY A 192 7.34 10.76 10.68
CA GLY A 192 8.34 10.32 11.65
C GLY A 192 9.60 11.21 11.72
N TYR A 193 9.66 12.28 10.91
CA TYR A 193 10.76 13.23 10.84
C TYR A 193 10.26 14.69 10.80
N GLU A 194 9.10 14.96 11.34
CA GLU A 194 8.41 16.25 11.24
C GLU A 194 9.27 17.41 11.78
N ASN A 195 10.08 17.14 12.81
CA ASN A 195 10.98 18.14 13.40
C ASN A 195 12.23 18.47 12.55
N THR A 196 12.59 17.60 11.59
CA THR A 196 13.85 17.73 10.84
C THR A 196 13.67 17.82 9.33
N ARG A 197 12.52 17.40 8.81
CA ARG A 197 12.22 17.37 7.37
C ARG A 197 11.01 18.22 6.98
N SER A 198 10.42 18.99 7.91
CA SER A 198 9.34 19.90 7.57
C SER A 198 9.78 20.89 6.47
N ILE A 199 8.90 21.13 5.51
CA ILE A 199 9.17 22.03 4.40
C ILE A 199 9.26 23.46 4.91
N GLN A 200 10.45 24.06 4.85
CA GLN A 200 10.70 25.44 5.28
C GLN A 200 10.91 26.35 4.07
N PRO A 201 10.46 27.61 4.13
CA PRO A 201 10.76 28.60 3.09
C PRO A 201 12.27 28.71 2.82
N ALA A 202 12.65 28.85 1.56
CA ALA A 202 14.05 29.06 1.19
C ALA A 202 14.52 30.44 1.62
N VAL A 203 15.75 30.55 2.12
CA VAL A 203 16.38 31.83 2.47
C VAL A 203 16.53 32.72 1.22
N GLN A 204 16.83 32.12 0.08
CA GLN A 204 16.96 32.81 -1.21
C GLN A 204 16.16 32.04 -2.27
N LYS A 205 15.26 32.76 -2.96
CA LYS A 205 14.55 32.21 -4.13
C LYS A 205 15.53 31.97 -5.27
N LYS A 206 15.41 30.83 -5.94
CA LYS A 206 16.19 30.43 -7.10
C LYS A 206 15.30 29.98 -8.24
N LYS A 207 15.81 30.10 -9.47
CA LYS A 207 15.24 29.46 -10.65
C LYS A 207 15.82 28.06 -10.81
N ILE A 208 14.97 27.04 -10.64
CA ILE A 208 15.40 25.64 -10.56
C ILE A 208 14.81 24.84 -11.73
N ALA A 209 15.67 24.11 -12.44
CA ALA A 209 15.25 23.09 -13.38
C ALA A 209 15.20 21.71 -12.73
N VAL A 210 14.12 20.96 -12.95
CA VAL A 210 14.02 19.54 -12.58
C VAL A 210 13.94 18.71 -13.86
N LEU A 211 14.83 17.75 -14.03
CA LEU A 211 14.90 16.89 -15.21
C LEU A 211 14.30 15.52 -14.88
N GLY A 212 13.16 15.20 -15.50
CA GLY A 212 12.41 13.96 -15.35
C GLY A 212 11.13 14.11 -14.53
N GLY A 213 10.01 13.71 -15.12
CA GLY A 213 8.65 13.74 -14.55
C GLY A 213 8.24 12.44 -13.85
N GLY A 214 9.20 11.62 -13.41
CA GLY A 214 8.96 10.47 -12.55
C GLY A 214 8.73 10.86 -11.08
N PRO A 215 8.49 9.91 -10.17
CA PRO A 215 8.14 10.22 -8.77
C PRO A 215 9.20 11.06 -8.05
N ALA A 216 10.48 10.83 -8.32
CA ALA A 216 11.57 11.60 -7.71
C ALA A 216 11.57 13.07 -8.18
N GLY A 217 11.41 13.29 -9.49
CA GLY A 217 11.37 14.66 -10.03
C GLY A 217 10.10 15.40 -9.66
N LEU A 218 8.96 14.74 -9.66
CA LEU A 218 7.69 15.33 -9.22
C LEU A 218 7.76 15.77 -7.76
N GLU A 219 8.24 14.91 -6.86
CA GLU A 219 8.37 15.28 -5.44
C GLU A 219 9.40 16.38 -5.22
N ALA A 220 10.55 16.33 -5.91
CA ALA A 220 11.56 17.37 -5.84
C ALA A 220 11.02 18.73 -6.33
N ALA A 221 10.29 18.74 -7.44
CA ALA A 221 9.67 19.95 -7.99
C ALA A 221 8.62 20.54 -7.03
N ARG A 222 7.74 19.68 -6.48
CA ARG A 222 6.74 20.06 -5.49
C ARG A 222 7.38 20.72 -4.26
N VAL A 223 8.37 20.04 -3.67
CA VAL A 223 9.05 20.57 -2.46
C VAL A 223 9.79 21.86 -2.75
N ALA A 224 10.49 21.95 -3.87
CA ALA A 224 11.20 23.18 -4.25
C ALA A 224 10.21 24.35 -4.45
N ALA A 225 9.09 24.14 -5.12
CA ALA A 225 8.05 25.15 -5.32
C ALA A 225 7.42 25.59 -3.99
N LEU A 226 7.07 24.65 -3.09
CA LEU A 226 6.55 24.97 -1.76
C LEU A 226 7.54 25.73 -0.89
N ARG A 227 8.83 25.58 -1.14
CA ARG A 227 9.88 26.40 -0.51
C ARG A 227 10.02 27.79 -1.09
N GLY A 228 9.26 28.12 -2.16
CA GLY A 228 9.22 29.45 -2.78
C GLY A 228 10.15 29.63 -3.98
N HIS A 229 10.80 28.59 -4.49
CA HIS A 229 11.61 28.65 -5.70
C HIS A 229 10.74 28.79 -6.96
N ASP A 230 11.32 29.30 -8.04
CA ASP A 230 10.74 29.28 -9.39
C ASP A 230 11.18 27.99 -10.07
N VAL A 231 10.23 27.04 -10.25
CA VAL A 231 10.54 25.67 -10.64
C VAL A 231 9.96 25.34 -12.00
N THR A 232 10.81 24.85 -12.91
CA THR A 232 10.42 24.28 -14.20
C THR A 232 10.82 22.81 -14.24
N LEU A 233 9.85 21.92 -14.48
CA LEU A 233 10.08 20.50 -14.69
C LEU A 233 10.05 20.16 -16.17
N PHE A 234 11.09 19.52 -16.66
CA PHE A 234 11.23 19.02 -18.02
C PHE A 234 11.04 17.50 -18.05
N GLU A 235 10.13 17.03 -18.88
CA GLU A 235 9.88 15.60 -19.09
C GLU A 235 10.00 15.27 -20.59
N LYS A 236 10.78 14.23 -20.93
CA LYS A 236 11.05 13.83 -22.32
C LYS A 236 9.81 13.24 -23.03
N THR A 237 8.88 12.67 -22.27
CA THR A 237 7.63 12.10 -22.79
C THR A 237 6.48 13.10 -22.68
N THR A 238 5.32 12.72 -23.19
CA THR A 238 4.08 13.50 -23.07
C THR A 238 3.26 13.16 -21.81
N THR A 239 3.78 12.26 -20.95
CA THR A 239 3.08 11.78 -19.75
C THR A 239 3.99 11.87 -18.53
N LEU A 240 3.42 12.30 -17.39
CA LEU A 240 4.07 12.28 -16.08
C LEU A 240 3.88 10.93 -15.37
N GLY A 241 4.64 10.70 -14.29
CA GLY A 241 4.58 9.49 -13.48
C GLY A 241 5.76 8.54 -13.70
N GLY A 242 6.46 8.63 -14.83
CA GLY A 242 7.64 7.82 -15.12
C GLY A 242 7.40 6.32 -14.91
N GLN A 243 8.30 5.66 -14.17
CA GLN A 243 8.22 4.22 -13.93
C GLN A 243 6.99 3.76 -13.10
N LEU A 244 6.30 4.66 -12.37
CA LEU A 244 5.05 4.30 -11.71
C LEU A 244 3.97 3.85 -12.71
N ASN A 245 4.01 4.36 -13.94
CA ASN A 245 3.06 3.98 -14.99
C ASN A 245 3.24 2.51 -15.42
N ILE A 246 4.42 1.94 -15.27
CA ILE A 246 4.73 0.53 -15.53
C ILE A 246 4.50 -0.29 -14.26
N ALA A 247 4.95 0.21 -13.12
CA ALA A 247 4.85 -0.47 -11.83
C ALA A 247 3.40 -0.71 -11.36
N CYS A 248 2.43 0.04 -11.88
CA CYS A 248 1.01 -0.16 -11.58
C CYS A 248 0.31 -1.22 -12.44
N VAL A 249 1.01 -1.83 -13.42
CA VAL A 249 0.44 -2.79 -14.39
C VAL A 249 0.27 -4.20 -13.82
N PRO A 250 1.23 -4.74 -13.02
CA PRO A 250 1.06 -6.05 -12.42
C PRO A 250 -0.21 -6.14 -11.56
N PRO A 251 -0.77 -7.33 -11.36
CA PRO A 251 -1.97 -7.51 -10.54
C PRO A 251 -1.86 -6.85 -9.17
N ARG A 252 -2.95 -6.26 -8.70
CA ARG A 252 -3.08 -5.61 -7.38
C ARG A 252 -2.25 -4.32 -7.19
N LYS A 253 -1.67 -3.74 -8.24
CA LYS A 253 -0.81 -2.55 -8.17
C LYS A 253 -1.51 -1.26 -8.64
N GLU A 254 -2.79 -1.29 -8.96
CA GLU A 254 -3.54 -0.15 -9.52
C GLU A 254 -3.51 1.09 -8.61
N GLU A 255 -3.36 0.89 -7.31
CA GLU A 255 -3.28 1.98 -6.33
C GLU A 255 -2.02 2.85 -6.52
N MET A 256 -0.96 2.32 -7.13
CA MET A 256 0.24 3.09 -7.49
C MET A 256 -0.05 4.14 -8.56
N ARG A 257 -0.99 3.87 -9.48
CA ARG A 257 -1.46 4.86 -10.47
C ARG A 257 -2.10 6.06 -9.77
N ARG A 258 -2.91 5.80 -8.74
CA ARG A 258 -3.53 6.86 -7.94
C ARG A 258 -2.48 7.70 -7.21
N ALA A 259 -1.44 7.07 -6.64
CA ALA A 259 -0.33 7.81 -6.03
C ALA A 259 0.38 8.74 -7.03
N ALA A 260 0.59 8.28 -8.26
CA ALA A 260 1.16 9.12 -9.31
C ALA A 260 0.23 10.31 -9.64
N GLN A 261 -1.08 10.08 -9.74
CA GLN A 261 -2.07 11.13 -10.00
C GLN A 261 -2.13 12.17 -8.87
N ASP A 262 -2.14 11.72 -7.60
CA ASP A 262 -2.15 12.61 -6.43
C ASP A 262 -0.87 13.48 -6.40
N LEU A 263 0.29 12.90 -6.74
CA LEU A 263 1.55 13.62 -6.78
C LEU A 263 1.59 14.63 -7.95
N ILE A 264 1.10 14.26 -9.13
CA ILE A 264 0.98 15.16 -10.29
C ILE A 264 0.06 16.34 -9.93
N HIS A 265 -1.09 16.08 -9.32
CA HIS A 265 -2.02 17.12 -8.86
C HIS A 265 -1.33 18.08 -7.87
N ALA A 266 -0.59 17.54 -6.90
CA ALA A 266 0.14 18.35 -5.93
C ALA A 266 1.25 19.22 -6.55
N VAL A 267 1.91 18.73 -7.60
CA VAL A 267 2.91 19.49 -8.38
C VAL A 267 2.24 20.67 -9.12
N CYS A 268 1.10 20.41 -9.77
CA CYS A 268 0.34 21.46 -10.45
C CYS A 268 -0.13 22.53 -9.46
N ASN A 269 -0.68 22.14 -8.31
CA ASN A 269 -1.14 23.06 -7.27
C ASN A 269 0.00 23.87 -6.64
N ALA A 270 1.21 23.34 -6.61
CA ALA A 270 2.39 24.06 -6.14
C ALA A 270 2.91 25.12 -7.15
N GLY A 271 2.33 25.22 -8.33
CA GLY A 271 2.69 26.22 -9.35
C GLY A 271 3.96 25.90 -10.13
N VAL A 272 4.32 24.62 -10.26
CA VAL A 272 5.47 24.19 -11.07
C VAL A 272 5.17 24.35 -12.56
N HIS A 273 6.09 24.93 -13.31
CA HIS A 273 6.00 25.00 -14.77
C HIS A 273 6.37 23.64 -15.39
N LEU A 274 5.43 23.04 -16.12
CA LEU A 274 5.61 21.73 -16.76
C LEU A 274 5.97 21.88 -18.24
N CYS A 275 7.13 21.36 -18.65
CA CYS A 275 7.60 21.32 -20.03
C CYS A 275 7.66 19.87 -20.52
N MET A 276 6.57 19.42 -21.14
CA MET A 276 6.40 18.04 -21.63
C MET A 276 7.00 17.85 -23.02
N GLY A 277 7.43 16.61 -23.36
CA GLY A 277 8.04 16.28 -24.64
C GLY A 277 9.39 16.94 -24.87
N GLN A 278 10.10 17.35 -23.81
CA GLN A 278 11.29 18.16 -23.90
C GLN A 278 12.46 17.60 -23.08
N THR A 279 13.63 17.57 -23.70
CA THR A 279 14.90 17.36 -23.02
C THR A 279 15.71 18.66 -23.03
N ARG A 280 16.64 18.82 -22.11
CA ARG A 280 17.54 19.98 -22.03
C ARG A 280 18.98 19.54 -21.79
N THR A 281 19.92 20.16 -22.48
CA THR A 281 21.36 20.04 -22.18
C THR A 281 21.75 20.98 -21.05
N ALA A 282 22.95 20.79 -20.50
CA ALA A 282 23.49 21.68 -19.46
C ALA A 282 23.66 23.11 -19.95
N GLU A 283 24.12 23.29 -21.22
CA GLU A 283 24.29 24.57 -21.86
C GLU A 283 22.94 25.30 -22.00
N GLN A 284 21.93 24.63 -22.52
CA GLN A 284 20.58 25.19 -22.68
C GLN A 284 19.98 25.65 -21.33
N LEU A 285 20.22 24.90 -20.26
CA LEU A 285 19.76 25.30 -18.92
C LEU A 285 20.51 26.51 -18.39
N LYS A 286 21.82 26.58 -18.60
CA LYS A 286 22.65 27.70 -18.20
C LYS A 286 22.23 28.97 -18.94
N ASP A 287 22.06 28.88 -20.27
CA ASP A 287 21.67 30.02 -21.12
C ASP A 287 20.25 30.51 -20.79
N ALA A 288 19.36 29.61 -20.34
CA ALA A 288 18.03 29.97 -19.84
C ALA A 288 18.03 30.56 -18.42
N GLY A 289 19.19 30.71 -17.79
CA GLY A 289 19.35 31.34 -16.48
C GLY A 289 18.92 30.48 -15.29
N PHE A 290 18.93 29.16 -15.41
CA PHE A 290 18.72 28.30 -14.28
C PHE A 290 19.93 28.29 -13.34
N GLU A 291 19.68 28.52 -12.06
CA GLU A 291 20.71 28.61 -11.00
C GLU A 291 21.01 27.27 -10.35
N ALA A 292 20.07 26.33 -10.44
CA ALA A 292 20.23 24.96 -9.95
C ALA A 292 19.49 23.96 -10.83
N VAL A 293 20.01 22.73 -10.88
CA VAL A 293 19.41 21.61 -11.62
C VAL A 293 19.28 20.42 -10.70
N ILE A 294 18.07 19.84 -10.65
CA ILE A 294 17.81 18.57 -9.99
C ILE A 294 17.70 17.50 -11.07
N ASN A 295 18.65 16.56 -11.08
CA ASN A 295 18.67 15.45 -12.01
C ASN A 295 17.86 14.26 -11.46
N ALA A 296 16.69 13.98 -12.05
CA ALA A 296 15.78 12.92 -11.68
C ALA A 296 15.34 12.08 -12.91
N VAL A 297 16.25 11.88 -13.87
CA VAL A 297 15.98 11.23 -15.17
C VAL A 297 15.67 9.73 -15.04
N GLY A 298 15.77 9.15 -13.84
CA GLY A 298 15.43 7.77 -13.56
C GLY A 298 16.49 6.76 -14.00
N ALA A 299 16.04 5.56 -14.28
CA ALA A 299 16.86 4.42 -14.69
C ALA A 299 16.22 3.72 -15.89
N HIS A 300 16.95 2.79 -16.49
CA HIS A 300 16.49 1.86 -17.51
C HIS A 300 16.84 0.44 -17.06
N SER A 301 16.21 -0.55 -17.68
CA SER A 301 16.54 -1.95 -17.43
C SER A 301 17.98 -2.24 -17.88
N ALA A 302 18.69 -3.02 -17.08
CA ALA A 302 20.03 -3.47 -17.42
C ALA A 302 19.98 -4.91 -17.91
N ALA A 303 20.46 -5.15 -19.12
CA ALA A 303 20.62 -6.51 -19.67
C ALA A 303 21.96 -7.09 -19.16
N PRO A 304 21.96 -8.26 -18.52
CA PRO A 304 23.20 -8.93 -18.12
C PRO A 304 23.96 -9.43 -19.36
N ARG A 305 25.29 -9.51 -19.26
CA ARG A 305 26.13 -10.05 -20.34
C ARG A 305 26.08 -11.58 -20.33
N ILE A 306 24.99 -12.14 -20.84
CA ILE A 306 24.78 -13.59 -20.96
C ILE A 306 24.64 -13.93 -22.44
N PRO A 307 25.31 -14.96 -22.95
CA PRO A 307 25.17 -15.43 -24.34
C PRO A 307 23.68 -15.63 -24.71
N GLY A 308 23.29 -15.13 -25.85
CA GLY A 308 21.92 -15.24 -26.38
C GLY A 308 20.94 -14.19 -25.82
N ILE A 309 21.36 -13.21 -25.02
CA ILE A 309 20.48 -12.17 -24.47
C ILE A 309 19.77 -11.34 -25.56
N ASP A 310 20.42 -11.14 -26.71
CA ASP A 310 19.88 -10.34 -27.81
C ASP A 310 19.03 -11.18 -28.79
N SER A 311 18.72 -12.43 -28.43
CA SER A 311 17.92 -13.33 -29.30
C SER A 311 16.47 -12.87 -29.36
N VAL A 312 15.79 -13.15 -30.49
CA VAL A 312 14.42 -12.70 -30.79
C VAL A 312 13.37 -13.21 -29.82
N ASN A 313 13.66 -14.31 -29.11
CA ASN A 313 12.81 -14.92 -28.08
C ASN A 313 13.05 -14.33 -26.67
N VAL A 314 13.93 -13.34 -26.52
CA VAL A 314 14.18 -12.65 -25.26
C VAL A 314 13.43 -11.32 -25.23
N ALA A 315 12.68 -11.09 -24.18
CA ALA A 315 11.89 -9.88 -23.98
C ALA A 315 12.32 -9.14 -22.71
N ASP A 316 12.29 -7.83 -22.75
CA ASP A 316 12.49 -6.98 -21.57
C ASP A 316 11.21 -6.86 -20.76
N ALA A 317 11.27 -7.15 -19.45
CA ALA A 317 10.09 -7.14 -18.57
C ALA A 317 9.39 -5.77 -18.53
N TRP A 318 10.13 -4.66 -18.56
CA TRP A 318 9.52 -3.32 -18.57
C TRP A 318 8.76 -3.06 -19.88
N ARG A 319 9.31 -3.49 -21.02
CA ARG A 319 8.63 -3.36 -22.32
C ARG A 319 7.40 -4.25 -22.41
N VAL A 320 7.44 -5.43 -21.78
CA VAL A 320 6.27 -6.32 -21.67
C VAL A 320 5.18 -5.65 -20.82
N LEU A 321 5.52 -5.11 -19.65
CA LEU A 321 4.57 -4.40 -18.80
C LEU A 321 4.07 -3.09 -19.41
N ALA A 322 4.91 -2.41 -20.20
CA ALA A 322 4.50 -1.22 -20.96
C ALA A 322 3.57 -1.54 -22.15
N GLY A 323 3.41 -2.84 -22.50
CA GLY A 323 2.62 -3.27 -23.67
C GLY A 323 3.34 -3.13 -25.01
N GLU A 324 4.64 -2.80 -24.99
CA GLU A 324 5.48 -2.63 -26.18
C GLU A 324 5.97 -3.97 -26.76
N GLN A 325 6.06 -5.01 -25.93
CA GLN A 325 6.35 -6.37 -26.33
C GLN A 325 5.26 -7.31 -25.82
N GLN A 326 4.82 -8.21 -26.67
CA GLN A 326 3.84 -9.24 -26.31
C GLN A 326 4.55 -10.59 -26.15
N VAL A 327 4.16 -11.32 -25.10
CA VAL A 327 4.74 -12.62 -24.74
C VAL A 327 3.61 -13.61 -24.51
N TYR A 328 3.73 -14.81 -25.08
CA TYR A 328 2.71 -15.86 -25.03
C TYR A 328 3.34 -17.24 -24.80
N GLY A 329 2.51 -18.20 -24.41
CA GLY A 329 2.90 -19.61 -24.29
C GLY A 329 3.75 -19.90 -23.06
N THR A 330 4.88 -20.59 -23.24
CA THR A 330 5.79 -20.94 -22.14
C THR A 330 6.88 -19.90 -21.99
N VAL A 331 7.04 -19.37 -20.77
CA VAL A 331 7.91 -18.22 -20.48
C VAL A 331 8.80 -18.51 -19.28
N ALA A 332 10.10 -18.31 -19.43
CA ALA A 332 11.04 -18.25 -18.33
C ALA A 332 11.29 -16.79 -17.95
N VAL A 333 10.94 -16.39 -16.72
CA VAL A 333 11.26 -15.07 -16.16
C VAL A 333 12.58 -15.15 -15.43
N ILE A 334 13.55 -14.38 -15.89
CA ILE A 334 14.92 -14.38 -15.33
C ILE A 334 15.08 -13.27 -14.31
N GLY A 335 15.42 -13.68 -13.09
CA GLY A 335 15.50 -12.83 -11.93
C GLY A 335 14.20 -12.87 -11.11
N GLY A 336 14.28 -13.49 -9.95
CA GLY A 336 13.18 -13.60 -8.97
C GLY A 336 13.13 -12.45 -7.98
N GLY A 337 13.67 -11.28 -8.32
CA GLY A 337 13.43 -10.04 -7.57
C GLY A 337 11.98 -9.58 -7.72
N MET A 338 11.63 -8.46 -7.08
CA MET A 338 10.24 -7.96 -7.08
C MET A 338 9.68 -7.75 -8.49
N VAL A 339 10.44 -7.11 -9.38
CA VAL A 339 9.99 -6.86 -10.77
C VAL A 339 9.74 -8.16 -11.52
N GLY A 340 10.67 -9.13 -11.42
CA GLY A 340 10.50 -10.43 -12.07
C GLY A 340 9.32 -11.21 -11.51
N CYS A 341 9.15 -11.23 -10.19
CA CYS A 341 8.02 -11.92 -9.57
C CYS A 341 6.67 -11.29 -9.94
N GLU A 342 6.57 -9.98 -9.98
CA GLU A 342 5.36 -9.29 -10.40
C GLU A 342 5.06 -9.48 -11.90
N THR A 343 6.10 -9.49 -12.73
CA THR A 343 5.98 -9.81 -14.17
C THR A 343 5.53 -11.26 -14.39
N ALA A 344 6.07 -12.19 -13.62
CA ALA A 344 5.68 -13.60 -13.70
C ALA A 344 4.20 -13.79 -13.34
N GLU A 345 3.73 -13.15 -12.27
CA GLU A 345 2.31 -13.16 -11.91
C GLU A 345 1.44 -12.53 -13.01
N TYR A 346 1.86 -11.40 -13.56
CA TYR A 346 1.17 -10.72 -14.66
C TYR A 346 1.00 -11.62 -15.89
N LEU A 347 2.05 -12.34 -16.28
CA LEU A 347 2.02 -13.25 -17.43
C LEU A 347 1.18 -14.51 -17.13
N ALA A 348 1.34 -15.10 -15.94
CA ALA A 348 0.60 -16.29 -15.55
C ALA A 348 -0.91 -16.01 -15.44
N ALA A 349 -1.31 -14.85 -14.91
CA ALA A 349 -2.70 -14.42 -14.87
C ALA A 349 -3.32 -14.22 -16.27
N ARG A 350 -2.49 -14.11 -17.33
CA ARG A 350 -2.88 -14.02 -18.74
C ARG A 350 -2.80 -15.35 -19.50
N GLY A 351 -2.57 -16.45 -18.77
CA GLY A 351 -2.57 -17.79 -19.32
C GLY A 351 -1.21 -18.27 -19.85
N CYS A 352 -0.12 -17.56 -19.60
CA CYS A 352 1.22 -18.09 -19.89
C CYS A 352 1.59 -19.20 -18.88
N LYS A 353 2.31 -20.23 -19.35
CA LYS A 353 2.98 -21.17 -18.46
C LYS A 353 4.31 -20.56 -18.04
N VAL A 354 4.45 -20.20 -16.78
CA VAL A 354 5.58 -19.39 -16.30
C VAL A 354 6.48 -20.15 -15.35
N SER A 355 7.79 -20.02 -15.55
CA SER A 355 8.85 -20.46 -14.63
C SER A 355 9.70 -19.26 -14.23
N VAL A 356 9.95 -19.06 -12.92
CA VAL A 356 10.84 -18.02 -12.41
C VAL A 356 12.18 -18.63 -12.05
N ILE A 357 13.26 -18.10 -12.64
CA ILE A 357 14.64 -18.56 -12.41
C ILE A 357 15.38 -17.47 -11.63
N GLU A 358 15.91 -17.82 -10.45
CA GLU A 358 16.61 -16.90 -9.57
C GLU A 358 17.94 -17.50 -9.09
N MET A 359 19.00 -16.71 -9.17
CA MET A 359 20.33 -17.17 -8.75
C MET A 359 20.51 -17.18 -7.22
N MET A 360 19.71 -16.39 -6.48
CA MET A 360 19.71 -16.39 -5.03
C MET A 360 18.88 -17.56 -4.51
N ASP A 361 19.03 -17.86 -3.21
CA ASP A 361 18.32 -18.95 -2.52
C ASP A 361 16.81 -18.72 -2.35
N LYS A 362 16.32 -17.51 -2.65
CA LYS A 362 14.91 -17.13 -2.47
C LYS A 362 14.46 -16.18 -3.57
N ILE A 363 13.21 -16.36 -4.02
CA ILE A 363 12.52 -15.37 -4.84
C ILE A 363 11.85 -14.30 -3.98
N ALA A 364 11.46 -13.19 -4.61
CA ALA A 364 10.76 -12.06 -3.99
C ALA A 364 11.46 -11.50 -2.74
N ALA A 365 12.79 -11.57 -2.70
CA ALA A 365 13.57 -11.00 -1.60
C ALA A 365 13.29 -9.49 -1.47
N GLY A 366 12.94 -9.04 -0.24
CA GLY A 366 12.59 -7.66 0.04
C GLY A 366 11.13 -7.27 -0.26
N GLU A 367 10.27 -8.24 -0.64
CA GLU A 367 8.83 -7.96 -0.72
C GLU A 367 8.23 -7.78 0.70
N SER A 368 7.15 -6.98 0.78
CA SER A 368 6.43 -6.77 2.03
C SER A 368 5.95 -8.09 2.62
N THR A 369 6.14 -8.25 3.92
CA THR A 369 5.70 -9.44 4.68
C THR A 369 4.19 -9.67 4.59
N THR A 370 3.41 -8.63 4.26
CA THR A 370 1.97 -8.70 4.07
C THR A 370 1.56 -9.01 2.63
N ILE A 371 2.43 -8.76 1.64
CA ILE A 371 2.17 -9.00 0.21
C ILE A 371 2.69 -10.39 -0.22
N LEU A 372 3.86 -10.78 0.25
CA LEU A 372 4.53 -12.03 -0.12
C LEU A 372 3.64 -13.28 -0.01
N PRO A 373 2.85 -13.48 1.07
CA PRO A 373 1.97 -14.66 1.16
C PRO A 373 0.95 -14.73 0.02
N THR A 374 0.37 -13.58 -0.36
CA THR A 374 -0.61 -13.51 -1.46
C THR A 374 0.05 -13.78 -2.81
N LEU A 375 1.25 -13.26 -3.04
CA LEU A 375 2.03 -13.54 -4.26
C LEU A 375 2.29 -15.04 -4.41
N LEU A 376 2.75 -15.70 -3.35
CA LEU A 376 3.05 -17.13 -3.37
C LEU A 376 1.79 -18.00 -3.54
N GLU A 377 0.67 -17.59 -2.94
CA GLU A 377 -0.63 -18.25 -3.12
C GLU A 377 -1.11 -18.14 -4.59
N ASN A 378 -0.95 -16.96 -5.20
CA ASN A 378 -1.27 -16.76 -6.62
C ASN A 378 -0.34 -17.58 -7.53
N TYR A 379 0.94 -17.68 -7.19
CA TYR A 379 1.88 -18.56 -7.93
C TYR A 379 1.41 -20.00 -7.91
N LYS A 380 0.98 -20.49 -6.75
CA LYS A 380 0.40 -21.84 -6.64
C LYS A 380 -0.88 -21.97 -7.47
N THR A 381 -1.76 -20.96 -7.44
CA THR A 381 -3.02 -20.97 -8.19
C THR A 381 -2.80 -20.97 -9.69
N TYR A 382 -1.84 -20.19 -10.18
CA TYR A 382 -1.52 -20.09 -11.62
C TYR A 382 -0.51 -21.13 -12.10
N GLY A 383 0.01 -21.98 -11.21
CA GLY A 383 0.99 -23.01 -11.56
C GLY A 383 2.36 -22.41 -11.94
N VAL A 384 2.78 -21.30 -11.33
CA VAL A 384 4.10 -20.72 -11.56
C VAL A 384 5.18 -21.58 -10.91
N GLU A 385 6.08 -22.11 -11.71
CA GLU A 385 7.22 -22.90 -11.24
C GLU A 385 8.34 -21.97 -10.75
N GLN A 386 9.07 -22.38 -9.70
CA GLN A 386 10.10 -21.57 -9.08
C GLN A 386 11.42 -22.34 -9.02
N TYR A 387 12.48 -21.73 -9.52
CA TYR A 387 13.82 -22.28 -9.58
C TYR A 387 14.81 -21.33 -8.89
N PRO A 388 14.81 -21.25 -7.54
CA PRO A 388 15.85 -20.54 -6.78
C PRO A 388 17.19 -21.28 -6.88
N SER A 389 18.30 -20.62 -6.57
CA SER A 389 19.67 -21.12 -6.68
C SER A 389 20.08 -21.57 -8.09
N HIS A 390 19.43 -21.06 -9.13
CA HIS A 390 19.74 -21.34 -10.53
C HIS A 390 20.28 -20.11 -11.24
N LYS A 391 21.57 -20.13 -11.58
CA LYS A 391 22.22 -19.04 -12.30
C LYS A 391 22.19 -19.28 -13.81
N VAL A 392 21.55 -18.37 -14.55
CA VAL A 392 21.50 -18.46 -16.01
C VAL A 392 22.88 -18.24 -16.63
N LYS A 393 23.24 -19.12 -17.56
CA LYS A 393 24.51 -19.12 -18.31
C LYS A 393 24.35 -18.81 -19.78
N GLU A 394 23.23 -19.22 -20.40
CA GLU A 394 22.99 -19.07 -21.84
C GLU A 394 21.49 -19.04 -22.14
N PHE A 395 21.10 -18.22 -23.09
CA PHE A 395 19.77 -18.23 -23.70
C PHE A 395 19.85 -18.94 -25.04
N ARG A 396 18.99 -19.93 -25.26
CA ARG A 396 18.80 -20.65 -26.53
C ARG A 396 17.40 -20.37 -27.06
N MET A 397 17.14 -20.77 -28.30
CA MET A 397 15.83 -20.54 -28.94
C MET A 397 14.69 -21.27 -28.23
N ASP A 398 14.95 -22.40 -27.62
CA ASP A 398 13.98 -23.30 -26.98
C ASP A 398 14.26 -23.59 -25.51
N ALA A 399 15.34 -23.07 -24.94
CA ALA A 399 15.76 -23.37 -23.58
C ALA A 399 16.58 -22.25 -22.94
N VAL A 400 16.59 -22.26 -21.60
CA VAL A 400 17.52 -21.48 -20.78
C VAL A 400 18.46 -22.45 -20.08
N VAL A 401 19.77 -22.28 -20.27
CA VAL A 401 20.79 -23.10 -19.61
C VAL A 401 21.18 -22.48 -18.29
N CYS A 402 21.07 -23.25 -17.22
CA CYS A 402 21.37 -22.82 -15.86
C CYS A 402 22.48 -23.68 -15.22
N GLU A 403 23.17 -23.08 -14.27
CA GLU A 403 24.04 -23.73 -13.28
C GLU A 403 23.31 -23.66 -11.92
N ASN A 404 23.26 -24.79 -11.24
CA ASN A 404 22.70 -24.92 -9.89
C ASN A 404 23.83 -24.94 -8.86
#